data_aa50264989a95caee0f0f006ead67cd4
#
_entry.id   aa50264989a95caee0f0f006ead67cd4
#
_cell.length_a   1.000
_cell.length_b   1.000
_cell.length_c   1.000
_cell.angle_alpha   90.00
_cell.angle_beta   90.00
_cell.angle_gamma   90.00
#
_symmetry.space_group_name_H-M   'P 1'
#
loop_
_entity.id
_entity.type
_entity.pdbx_description
1 polymer ?
#
loop_
_entity_poly.entity_id
_entity_poly.type
_entity_poly.pdbx_seq_one_letter_code
_entity_poly.pdbx_strand_id
1 'polypeptide(L)'
;MKQTIGCLAALLFLCVCTFAQELRSPNGNLVLQFNVTTTGAPQYQLAYKNKAVIKPSTLGLELKNDKKSLLHDFAIASTQTATFDETWQPVWGEVSNIRNNYNELAVTLQQKETNRQMIIRFRLFNDGLGFRYEFPSQKNFNYFVIKEEHSQFAMTGNHTAWWIAGDYDTQEYDYTRSRLSEIRGLMKGSISSNASQTPFSATGVQTALMMKSDDGLYINLHEAALINYSCMHLNLDDKNFVFESWLTPDAIGDKGYMQTPSTSPWRTVIVSDDARDILASKITYNLNEPSKIKETSWIKPVKYVGVWWEMITGKSNWSYTNDFPAVQLGVSDFSKATPHGKHGATTANVKRYIDFAAEHGFDGVLVEGWNVGWEDWFGQSKDYVFD
;
A
#
# COMPACT_ATOMS: atom_id res chain seq x y z
N MET A 1 -17.69 36.96 70.53
CA MET A 1 -18.15 36.75 69.16
C MET A 1 -16.94 36.83 68.24
N LYS A 2 -16.41 35.69 67.77
CA LYS A 2 -15.33 35.63 66.76
C LYS A 2 -15.94 35.10 65.47
N GLN A 3 -15.97 35.94 64.45
CA GLN A 3 -16.40 35.55 63.12
C GLN A 3 -15.23 34.93 62.38
N THR A 4 -15.36 33.70 61.97
CA THR A 4 -14.44 32.97 61.09
C THR A 4 -14.89 33.17 59.64
N ILE A 5 -14.08 33.87 58.85
CA ILE A 5 -14.30 34.05 57.42
C ILE A 5 -13.66 32.82 56.74
N GLY A 6 -14.48 31.96 56.15
CA GLY A 6 -14.02 30.86 55.31
C GLY A 6 -13.78 31.34 53.87
N CYS A 7 -12.52 31.29 53.43
CA CYS A 7 -12.20 31.49 52.00
C CYS A 7 -12.52 30.23 51.22
N LEU A 8 -13.49 30.31 50.34
CA LEU A 8 -13.81 29.30 49.34
C LEU A 8 -12.90 29.49 48.15
N ALA A 9 -11.86 28.66 47.98
CA ALA A 9 -11.03 28.66 46.80
C ALA A 9 -11.77 27.88 45.66
N ALA A 10 -12.27 28.59 44.70
CA ALA A 10 -12.80 28.01 43.47
C ALA A 10 -11.66 27.55 42.58
N LEU A 11 -11.41 26.24 42.49
CA LEU A 11 -10.55 25.64 41.48
C LEU A 11 -11.25 25.77 40.10
N LEU A 12 -10.80 26.72 39.28
CA LEU A 12 -11.11 26.76 37.86
C LEU A 12 -10.37 25.63 37.17
N PHE A 13 -11.06 24.53 36.87
CA PHE A 13 -10.60 23.54 35.89
C PHE A 13 -10.64 24.21 34.51
N LEU A 14 -9.51 24.68 34.03
CA LEU A 14 -9.32 25.01 32.63
C LEU A 14 -9.40 23.70 31.83
N CYS A 15 -10.58 23.40 31.29
CA CYS A 15 -10.75 22.40 30.27
C CYS A 15 -10.00 22.93 29.02
N VAL A 16 -8.78 22.45 28.79
CA VAL A 16 -8.07 22.71 27.54
C VAL A 16 -8.81 21.90 26.46
N CYS A 17 -9.80 22.51 25.85
CA CYS A 17 -10.39 22.02 24.61
C CYS A 17 -9.29 22.04 23.54
N THR A 18 -8.65 20.94 23.27
CA THR A 18 -7.83 20.78 22.08
C THR A 18 -8.79 20.81 20.90
N PHE A 19 -8.83 21.93 20.19
CA PHE A 19 -9.63 22.02 18.97
C PHE A 19 -9.10 21.01 17.95
N ALA A 20 -9.91 20.02 17.61
CA ALA A 20 -9.64 19.14 16.50
C ALA A 20 -9.67 19.96 15.20
N GLN A 21 -8.66 19.76 14.34
CA GLN A 21 -8.69 20.33 12.98
C GLN A 21 -9.70 19.53 12.18
N GLU A 22 -10.65 20.18 11.51
CA GLU A 22 -11.64 19.53 10.68
C GLU A 22 -11.43 19.87 9.21
N LEU A 23 -11.55 18.85 8.34
CA LEU A 23 -11.55 18.98 6.90
C LEU A 23 -12.76 18.26 6.32
N ARG A 24 -13.46 18.89 5.38
CA ARG A 24 -14.58 18.29 4.66
C ARG A 24 -14.23 18.07 3.19
N SER A 25 -14.76 17.01 2.59
CA SER A 25 -14.69 16.80 1.14
C SER A 25 -15.43 17.91 0.39
N PRO A 26 -15.16 18.13 -0.92
CA PRO A 26 -15.85 19.15 -1.70
C PRO A 26 -17.38 19.03 -1.68
N ASN A 27 -17.94 17.82 -1.64
CA ASN A 27 -19.37 17.56 -1.52
C ASN A 27 -19.90 17.52 -0.07
N GLY A 28 -19.01 17.63 0.93
CA GLY A 28 -19.34 17.62 2.36
C GLY A 28 -19.65 16.25 2.95
N ASN A 29 -19.64 15.16 2.18
CA ASN A 29 -20.01 13.82 2.66
C ASN A 29 -18.93 13.17 3.53
N LEU A 30 -17.66 13.47 3.29
CA LEU A 30 -16.53 13.00 4.10
C LEU A 30 -16.10 14.10 5.07
N VAL A 31 -15.84 13.70 6.29
CA VAL A 31 -15.34 14.58 7.36
C VAL A 31 -14.16 13.91 8.02
N LEU A 32 -13.01 14.54 7.91
CA LEU A 32 -11.78 14.20 8.62
C LEU A 32 -11.67 15.09 9.86
N GLN A 33 -11.32 14.51 10.99
CA GLN A 33 -10.89 15.23 12.19
C GLN A 33 -9.48 14.81 12.56
N PHE A 34 -8.64 15.78 12.88
CA PHE A 34 -7.26 15.57 13.28
C PHE A 34 -6.98 16.29 14.60
N ASN A 35 -6.26 15.65 15.49
CA ASN A 35 -5.78 16.23 16.73
C ASN A 35 -4.42 15.62 17.13
N VAL A 36 -3.82 16.20 18.15
CA VAL A 36 -2.66 15.62 18.85
C VAL A 36 -3.11 15.22 20.24
N THR A 37 -2.82 13.98 20.63
CA THR A 37 -3.20 13.45 21.93
C THR A 37 -2.45 14.13 23.07
N THR A 38 -2.81 13.84 24.32
CA THR A 38 -2.11 14.37 25.51
C THR A 38 -0.64 13.96 25.59
N THR A 39 -0.28 12.82 24.97
CA THR A 39 1.11 12.36 24.85
C THR A 39 1.85 12.95 23.66
N GLY A 40 1.18 13.78 22.86
CA GLY A 40 1.75 14.35 21.64
C GLY A 40 1.74 13.41 20.45
N ALA A 41 0.93 12.34 20.44
CA ALA A 41 0.78 11.47 19.29
C ALA A 41 -0.22 12.09 18.28
N PRO A 42 0.13 12.20 16.98
CA PRO A 42 -0.82 12.60 15.95
C PRO A 42 -1.95 11.57 15.83
N GLN A 43 -3.19 12.02 15.69
CA GLN A 43 -4.35 11.16 15.63
C GLN A 43 -5.39 11.71 14.66
N TYR A 44 -6.03 10.84 13.89
CA TYR A 44 -7.11 11.19 12.98
C TYR A 44 -8.29 10.26 13.11
N GLN A 45 -9.44 10.70 12.61
CA GLN A 45 -10.64 9.89 12.41
C GLN A 45 -11.39 10.34 11.17
N LEU A 46 -12.18 9.45 10.58
CA LEU A 46 -12.89 9.69 9.32
C LEU A 46 -14.34 9.26 9.43
N ALA A 47 -15.26 10.10 8.96
CA ALA A 47 -16.67 9.78 8.82
C ALA A 47 -17.14 10.00 7.37
N TYR A 48 -18.13 9.20 6.92
CA TYR A 48 -18.79 9.32 5.62
C TYR A 48 -20.30 9.37 5.82
N LYS A 49 -20.98 10.44 5.33
CA LYS A 49 -22.42 10.66 5.50
C LYS A 49 -22.87 10.48 6.96
N ASN A 50 -22.11 11.04 7.90
CA ASN A 50 -22.29 10.95 9.35
C ASN A 50 -22.12 9.53 9.95
N LYS A 51 -21.67 8.54 9.21
CA LYS A 51 -21.27 7.23 9.72
C LYS A 51 -19.75 7.20 9.93
N ALA A 52 -19.30 6.68 11.07
CA ALA A 52 -17.88 6.50 11.31
C ALA A 52 -17.30 5.45 10.33
N VAL A 53 -16.13 5.76 9.74
CA VAL A 53 -15.37 4.88 8.85
C VAL A 53 -14.10 4.41 9.54
N ILE A 54 -13.31 5.36 10.03
CA ILE A 54 -12.10 5.14 10.81
C ILE A 54 -12.30 5.79 12.18
N LYS A 55 -12.19 5.02 13.25
CA LYS A 55 -12.16 5.51 14.64
C LYS A 55 -10.82 6.21 14.92
N PRO A 56 -10.66 6.91 16.05
CA PRO A 56 -9.39 7.55 16.40
C PRO A 56 -8.20 6.60 16.21
N SER A 57 -7.30 6.96 15.31
CA SER A 57 -6.17 6.17 14.81
C SER A 57 -4.89 7.01 14.87
N THR A 58 -3.85 6.48 15.46
CA THR A 58 -2.57 7.20 15.60
C THR A 58 -1.71 7.08 14.35
N LEU A 59 -0.85 8.07 14.17
CA LEU A 59 0.09 8.20 13.05
C LEU A 59 1.50 8.44 13.56
N GLY A 60 2.50 7.91 12.85
CA GLY A 60 3.89 8.18 13.17
C GLY A 60 4.85 7.16 12.60
N LEU A 61 6.14 7.34 12.91
CA LEU A 61 7.21 6.48 12.41
C LEU A 61 8.17 6.11 13.53
N GLU A 62 8.54 4.85 13.61
CA GLU A 62 9.66 4.38 14.43
C GLU A 62 10.95 4.49 13.62
N LEU A 63 11.95 5.10 14.22
CA LEU A 63 13.25 5.33 13.60
C LEU A 63 14.28 4.33 14.11
N LYS A 64 15.11 3.81 13.21
CA LYS A 64 16.21 2.90 13.56
C LYS A 64 17.26 3.65 14.39
N ASN A 65 17.68 3.06 15.50
CA ASN A 65 18.73 3.58 16.39
C ASN A 65 18.44 5.00 16.95
N ASP A 66 17.19 5.44 16.94
CA ASP A 66 16.80 6.74 17.46
C ASP A 66 15.74 6.56 18.58
N LYS A 67 16.11 6.92 19.81
CA LYS A 67 15.20 6.82 20.96
C LYS A 67 14.03 7.80 20.92
N LYS A 68 14.12 8.83 20.05
CA LYS A 68 13.13 9.88 19.87
C LYS A 68 12.45 9.74 18.50
N SER A 69 11.86 8.58 18.28
CA SER A 69 11.04 8.30 17.10
C SER A 69 9.93 9.33 16.90
N LEU A 70 9.41 9.41 15.67
CA LEU A 70 8.36 10.36 15.29
C LEU A 70 6.95 9.80 15.61
N LEU A 71 6.73 9.37 16.86
CA LEU A 71 5.48 8.75 17.32
C LEU A 71 4.68 9.64 18.27
N HIS A 72 5.34 10.44 19.05
CA HIS A 72 4.74 11.24 20.12
C HIS A 72 5.55 12.50 20.40
N ASP A 73 5.14 13.25 21.43
CA ASP A 73 5.81 14.47 21.89
C ASP A 73 5.65 15.66 20.93
N PHE A 74 4.70 15.58 20.01
CA PHE A 74 4.39 16.63 19.05
C PHE A 74 3.44 17.70 19.62
N ALA A 75 3.61 18.90 19.09
CA ALA A 75 2.63 19.98 19.14
C ALA A 75 2.34 20.44 17.70
N ILE A 76 1.14 20.93 17.46
CA ILE A 76 0.80 21.58 16.18
C ILE A 76 1.50 22.92 16.15
N ALA A 77 2.43 23.10 15.20
CA ALA A 77 3.13 24.36 14.98
C ALA A 77 2.33 25.29 14.05
N SER A 78 1.72 24.74 13.01
CA SER A 78 0.83 25.48 12.10
C SER A 78 -0.07 24.54 11.32
N THR A 79 -1.13 25.09 10.75
CA THR A 79 -2.02 24.40 9.81
C THR A 79 -2.23 25.26 8.57
N GLN A 80 -2.39 24.60 7.43
CA GLN A 80 -2.72 25.23 6.16
C GLN A 80 -3.82 24.43 5.48
N THR A 81 -4.79 25.12 4.89
CA THR A 81 -5.86 24.53 4.09
C THR A 81 -5.80 25.02 2.67
N ALA A 82 -6.17 24.17 1.72
CA ALA A 82 -6.29 24.52 0.31
C ALA A 82 -7.46 23.76 -0.33
N THR A 83 -7.86 24.21 -1.50
CA THR A 83 -8.82 23.52 -2.37
C THR A 83 -8.19 23.37 -3.73
N PHE A 84 -8.53 22.26 -4.41
CA PHE A 84 -8.01 21.99 -5.75
C PHE A 84 -9.11 21.38 -6.62
N ASP A 85 -9.20 21.85 -7.87
CA ASP A 85 -10.16 21.34 -8.84
C ASP A 85 -9.62 21.53 -10.26
N GLU A 86 -9.23 20.44 -10.89
CA GLU A 86 -8.83 20.41 -12.29
C GLU A 86 -9.32 19.15 -12.97
N THR A 87 -9.30 19.13 -14.28
CA THR A 87 -9.54 17.91 -15.08
C THR A 87 -8.34 17.70 -15.98
N TRP A 88 -7.81 16.48 -15.95
CA TRP A 88 -6.67 16.07 -16.76
C TRP A 88 -7.02 14.86 -17.61
N GLN A 89 -6.20 14.58 -18.61
CA GLN A 89 -6.40 13.47 -19.54
C GLN A 89 -5.26 12.46 -19.40
N PRO A 90 -5.56 11.18 -19.10
CA PRO A 90 -4.56 10.13 -19.17
C PRO A 90 -4.16 9.88 -20.63
N VAL A 91 -2.96 9.33 -20.84
CA VAL A 91 -2.46 8.98 -22.18
C VAL A 91 -3.43 8.03 -22.87
N TRP A 92 -3.94 7.05 -22.14
CA TRP A 92 -5.01 6.13 -22.50
C TRP A 92 -5.51 5.42 -21.23
N GLY A 93 -6.66 4.76 -21.30
CA GLY A 93 -7.26 4.10 -20.14
C GLY A 93 -8.77 3.94 -20.31
N GLU A 94 -9.45 3.61 -19.24
CA GLU A 94 -10.90 3.38 -19.22
C GLU A 94 -11.72 4.65 -19.42
N VAL A 95 -11.18 5.80 -19.05
CA VAL A 95 -11.83 7.10 -19.13
C VAL A 95 -10.90 8.11 -19.79
N SER A 96 -11.47 9.03 -20.58
CA SER A 96 -10.71 10.07 -21.29
C SER A 96 -10.46 11.33 -20.45
N ASN A 97 -11.20 11.52 -19.35
CA ASN A 97 -11.06 12.67 -18.48
C ASN A 97 -11.14 12.23 -17.02
N ILE A 98 -10.21 12.71 -16.19
CA ILE A 98 -10.15 12.44 -14.76
C ILE A 98 -10.22 13.79 -14.05
N ARG A 99 -11.24 13.99 -13.21
CA ARG A 99 -11.32 15.17 -12.35
C ARG A 99 -10.51 14.92 -11.09
N ASN A 100 -9.64 15.86 -10.77
CA ASN A 100 -8.86 15.91 -9.54
C ASN A 100 -9.42 17.04 -8.67
N ASN A 101 -10.33 16.68 -7.74
CA ASN A 101 -11.04 17.64 -6.90
C ASN A 101 -10.96 17.21 -5.45
N TYR A 102 -10.29 18.02 -4.63
CA TYR A 102 -10.13 17.74 -3.21
C TYR A 102 -10.00 19.02 -2.38
N ASN A 103 -10.27 18.90 -1.09
CA ASN A 103 -9.84 19.84 -0.07
C ASN A 103 -8.62 19.28 0.65
N GLU A 104 -7.67 20.13 1.00
CA GLU A 104 -6.40 19.77 1.62
C GLU A 104 -6.24 20.40 2.99
N LEU A 105 -5.66 19.64 3.93
CA LEU A 105 -5.17 20.11 5.22
C LEU A 105 -3.72 19.63 5.38
N ALA A 106 -2.80 20.57 5.55
CA ALA A 106 -1.42 20.29 5.93
C ALA A 106 -1.20 20.73 7.37
N VAL A 107 -0.81 19.78 8.23
CA VAL A 107 -0.52 20.03 9.65
C VAL A 107 0.97 19.91 9.88
N THR A 108 1.62 21.03 10.18
CA THR A 108 3.02 21.03 10.60
C THR A 108 3.09 20.71 12.09
N LEU A 109 3.76 19.64 12.40
CA LEU A 109 4.01 19.14 13.74
C LEU A 109 5.46 19.42 14.13
N GLN A 110 5.68 19.88 15.34
CA GLN A 110 7.00 20.06 15.92
C GLN A 110 7.15 19.20 17.18
N GLN A 111 8.16 18.34 17.20
CA GLN A 111 8.48 17.52 18.35
C GLN A 111 9.21 18.38 19.38
N LYS A 112 8.71 18.40 20.62
CA LYS A 112 9.15 19.35 21.66
C LYS A 112 10.60 19.18 22.08
N GLU A 113 11.04 17.95 22.30
CA GLU A 113 12.40 17.69 22.80
C GLU A 113 13.48 17.83 21.71
N THR A 114 13.19 17.40 20.48
CA THR A 114 14.16 17.36 19.40
C THR A 114 14.10 18.57 18.46
N ASN A 115 13.02 19.35 18.54
CA ASN A 115 12.66 20.40 17.58
C ASN A 115 12.57 19.91 16.14
N ARG A 116 12.39 18.61 15.91
CA ARG A 116 12.16 18.04 14.57
C ARG A 116 10.77 18.40 14.10
N GLN A 117 10.67 18.68 12.81
CA GLN A 117 9.40 18.96 12.15
C GLN A 117 9.02 17.81 11.22
N MET A 118 7.73 17.50 11.22
CA MET A 118 7.06 16.60 10.30
C MET A 118 5.74 17.24 9.90
N ILE A 119 5.38 17.12 8.62
CA ILE A 119 4.07 17.57 8.14
C ILE A 119 3.24 16.33 7.85
N ILE A 120 2.00 16.30 8.30
CA ILE A 120 1.02 15.33 7.83
C ILE A 120 0.08 16.09 6.90
N ARG A 121 0.04 15.64 5.64
CA ARG A 121 -0.82 16.21 4.61
C ARG A 121 -1.98 15.29 4.34
N PHE A 122 -3.18 15.83 4.40
CA PHE A 122 -4.43 15.14 4.10
C PHE A 122 -5.07 15.76 2.85
N ARG A 123 -5.49 14.91 1.91
CA ARG A 123 -6.34 15.29 0.77
C ARG A 123 -7.65 14.53 0.87
N LEU A 124 -8.75 15.26 0.96
CA LEU A 124 -10.08 14.67 1.12
C LEU A 124 -10.88 14.89 -0.17
N PHE A 125 -11.04 13.79 -0.90
CA PHE A 125 -11.84 13.70 -2.13
C PHE A 125 -13.31 13.40 -1.78
N ASN A 126 -14.19 13.36 -2.78
CA ASN A 126 -15.60 13.01 -2.56
C ASN A 126 -15.82 11.52 -2.23
N ASP A 127 -14.88 10.67 -2.59
CA ASP A 127 -14.90 9.23 -2.49
C ASP A 127 -13.82 8.64 -1.56
N GLY A 128 -12.99 9.50 -0.92
CA GLY A 128 -11.99 8.99 0.02
C GLY A 128 -10.96 10.03 0.49
N LEU A 129 -10.02 9.51 1.26
CA LEU A 129 -8.92 10.22 1.90
C LEU A 129 -7.59 9.69 1.37
N GLY A 130 -6.64 10.60 1.07
CA GLY A 130 -5.21 10.31 1.02
C GLY A 130 -4.49 11.08 2.13
N PHE A 131 -3.54 10.44 2.82
CA PHE A 131 -2.61 11.14 3.70
C PHE A 131 -1.19 10.65 3.51
N ARG A 132 -0.21 11.53 3.78
CA ARG A 132 1.20 11.20 3.75
C ARG A 132 2.01 12.00 4.78
N TYR A 133 3.19 11.50 5.08
CA TYR A 133 4.19 12.22 5.87
C TYR A 133 5.10 13.01 4.92
N GLU A 134 5.44 14.24 5.32
CA GLU A 134 6.41 15.08 4.62
C GLU A 134 7.48 15.52 5.62
N PHE A 135 8.73 15.42 5.21
CA PHE A 135 9.88 15.76 6.03
C PHE A 135 10.57 16.98 5.40
N PRO A 136 10.32 18.19 5.92
CA PRO A 136 10.93 19.41 5.38
C PRO A 136 12.45 19.41 5.60
N SER A 137 13.16 20.20 4.80
CA SER A 137 14.59 20.45 5.02
C SER A 137 14.80 21.11 6.39
N GLN A 138 15.65 20.50 7.22
CA GLN A 138 15.94 20.97 8.57
C GLN A 138 17.35 20.52 9.00
N LYS A 139 18.07 21.38 9.72
CA LYS A 139 19.49 21.17 10.05
C LYS A 139 19.76 19.98 10.98
N ASN A 140 18.82 19.67 11.86
CA ASN A 140 18.94 18.64 12.89
C ASN A 140 18.34 17.29 12.52
N PHE A 141 17.88 17.13 11.25
CA PHE A 141 17.22 15.91 10.79
C PHE A 141 17.37 15.76 9.26
N ASN A 142 18.60 15.48 8.80
CA ASN A 142 18.91 15.42 7.37
C ASN A 142 18.76 14.02 6.77
N TYR A 143 19.06 13.00 7.56
CA TYR A 143 19.01 11.59 7.15
C TYR A 143 18.51 10.75 8.31
N PHE A 144 17.66 9.78 8.00
CA PHE A 144 17.17 8.83 8.99
C PHE A 144 16.72 7.54 8.30
N VAL A 145 16.68 6.45 9.08
CA VAL A 145 16.21 5.14 8.62
C VAL A 145 14.90 4.83 9.35
N ILE A 146 13.89 4.48 8.58
CA ILE A 146 12.59 4.03 9.10
C ILE A 146 12.73 2.56 9.49
N LYS A 147 12.41 2.26 10.74
CA LYS A 147 12.29 0.89 11.22
C LYS A 147 10.88 0.35 11.01
N GLU A 148 9.85 1.17 11.26
CA GLU A 148 8.46 0.86 10.95
C GLU A 148 7.62 2.14 10.82
N GLU A 149 6.56 2.07 10.04
CA GLU A 149 5.52 3.07 9.97
C GLU A 149 4.31 2.59 10.78
N HIS A 150 3.85 3.42 11.70
CA HIS A 150 2.71 3.14 12.58
C HIS A 150 1.49 3.95 12.16
N SER A 151 1.08 3.81 10.91
CA SER A 151 -0.17 4.37 10.40
C SER A 151 -1.33 3.43 10.73
N GLN A 152 -2.18 3.82 11.66
CA GLN A 152 -3.31 3.01 12.10
C GLN A 152 -4.59 3.31 11.32
N PHE A 153 -5.42 2.26 11.18
CA PHE A 153 -6.76 2.28 10.61
C PHE A 153 -7.70 1.50 11.54
N ALA A 154 -8.23 2.16 12.56
CA ALA A 154 -9.11 1.53 13.54
C ALA A 154 -10.53 1.39 12.98
N MET A 155 -10.92 0.18 12.63
CA MET A 155 -12.23 -0.13 12.05
C MET A 155 -13.34 0.01 13.08
N THR A 156 -14.54 0.34 12.62
CA THR A 156 -15.72 0.55 13.48
C THR A 156 -16.29 -0.75 14.04
N GLY A 157 -15.91 -1.89 13.49
CA GLY A 157 -16.40 -3.19 13.94
C GLY A 157 -15.73 -4.36 13.23
N ASN A 158 -16.26 -5.55 13.45
CA ASN A 158 -15.84 -6.79 12.84
C ASN A 158 -16.38 -6.90 11.39
N HIS A 159 -15.77 -6.16 10.47
CA HIS A 159 -16.22 -6.07 9.08
C HIS A 159 -16.02 -7.40 8.32
N THR A 160 -16.81 -7.59 7.26
CA THR A 160 -16.48 -8.61 6.24
C THR A 160 -15.34 -8.06 5.37
N ALA A 161 -14.29 -8.84 5.18
CA ALA A 161 -13.15 -8.48 4.35
C ALA A 161 -12.93 -9.50 3.22
N TRP A 162 -12.40 -9.02 2.11
CA TRP A 162 -11.80 -9.83 1.03
C TRP A 162 -10.30 -9.55 1.08
N TRP A 163 -9.54 -10.56 1.46
CA TRP A 163 -8.13 -10.41 1.80
C TRP A 163 -7.29 -11.55 1.25
N ILE A 164 -6.02 -11.32 1.07
CA ILE A 164 -4.99 -12.32 0.82
C ILE A 164 -3.92 -12.22 1.90
N ALA A 165 -3.24 -13.33 2.18
CA ALA A 165 -2.19 -13.40 3.19
C ALA A 165 -1.07 -12.39 2.90
N GLY A 166 -0.56 -11.75 3.94
CA GLY A 166 0.53 -10.80 3.84
C GLY A 166 1.86 -11.52 3.55
N ASP A 167 2.40 -11.32 2.36
CA ASP A 167 3.65 -11.88 1.90
C ASP A 167 4.48 -10.79 1.23
N TYR A 168 5.80 -10.78 1.42
CA TYR A 168 6.67 -9.74 0.86
C TYR A 168 7.04 -9.97 -0.59
N ASP A 169 6.91 -11.19 -1.10
CA ASP A 169 7.42 -11.58 -2.42
C ASP A 169 6.31 -11.78 -3.46
N THR A 170 5.07 -12.07 -3.04
CA THR A 170 3.98 -12.38 -3.96
C THR A 170 2.64 -11.81 -3.53
N GLN A 171 1.76 -11.56 -4.51
CA GLN A 171 0.33 -11.27 -4.35
C GLN A 171 -0.56 -12.28 -5.09
N GLU A 172 -0.05 -13.48 -5.36
CA GLU A 172 -0.70 -14.49 -6.20
C GLU A 172 -1.58 -15.46 -5.42
N TYR A 173 -1.89 -15.18 -4.16
CA TYR A 173 -2.84 -15.96 -3.38
C TYR A 173 -4.27 -15.71 -3.82
N ASP A 174 -5.13 -16.72 -3.65
CA ASP A 174 -6.57 -16.55 -3.82
C ASP A 174 -7.16 -15.66 -2.72
N TYR A 175 -8.16 -14.86 -3.08
CA TYR A 175 -8.88 -14.05 -2.10
C TYR A 175 -9.69 -14.92 -1.14
N THR A 176 -9.52 -14.68 0.14
CA THR A 176 -10.35 -15.25 1.21
C THR A 176 -11.37 -14.22 1.66
N ARG A 177 -12.64 -14.62 1.74
CA ARG A 177 -13.70 -13.79 2.30
C ARG A 177 -14.02 -14.26 3.73
N SER A 178 -13.90 -13.37 4.71
CA SER A 178 -14.22 -13.66 6.10
C SER A 178 -14.56 -12.41 6.91
N ARG A 179 -14.92 -12.60 8.17
CA ARG A 179 -14.93 -11.52 9.17
C ARG A 179 -13.47 -11.23 9.59
N LEU A 180 -13.18 -10.01 10.06
CA LEU A 180 -11.85 -9.64 10.51
C LEU A 180 -11.35 -10.55 11.65
N SER A 181 -12.23 -10.92 12.58
CA SER A 181 -11.90 -11.82 13.70
C SER A 181 -11.52 -13.25 13.28
N GLU A 182 -11.83 -13.64 12.04
CA GLU A 182 -11.59 -15.00 11.52
C GLU A 182 -10.24 -15.12 10.78
N ILE A 183 -9.61 -13.99 10.42
CA ILE A 183 -8.37 -13.96 9.61
C ILE A 183 -7.30 -14.87 10.21
N ARG A 184 -7.04 -14.75 11.52
CA ARG A 184 -6.05 -15.58 12.21
C ARG A 184 -6.29 -17.08 12.04
N GLY A 185 -7.51 -17.50 12.19
CA GLY A 185 -7.89 -18.93 12.09
C GLY A 185 -7.82 -19.46 10.66
N LEU A 186 -8.04 -18.61 9.67
CA LEU A 186 -8.05 -18.94 8.24
C LEU A 186 -6.69 -18.80 7.57
N MET A 187 -5.75 -18.06 8.17
CA MET A 187 -4.46 -17.71 7.56
C MET A 187 -3.74 -18.90 6.94
N LYS A 188 -3.61 -20.01 7.68
CA LYS A 188 -2.91 -21.20 7.17
C LYS A 188 -3.56 -21.81 5.92
N GLY A 189 -4.90 -21.76 5.84
CA GLY A 189 -5.65 -22.31 4.71
C GLY A 189 -5.76 -21.38 3.52
N SER A 190 -5.38 -20.09 3.67
CA SER A 190 -5.42 -19.09 2.61
C SER A 190 -4.13 -19.02 1.77
N ILE A 191 -3.10 -19.80 2.14
CA ILE A 191 -1.81 -19.82 1.44
C ILE A 191 -1.89 -20.86 0.33
N SER A 192 -1.74 -20.39 -0.91
CA SER A 192 -1.70 -21.26 -2.09
C SER A 192 -0.30 -21.84 -2.31
N SER A 193 -0.20 -22.79 -3.25
CA SER A 193 1.07 -23.40 -3.67
C SER A 193 2.05 -22.43 -4.35
N ASN A 194 1.59 -21.23 -4.70
CA ASN A 194 2.42 -20.18 -5.32
C ASN A 194 3.16 -19.34 -4.27
N ALA A 195 3.05 -19.68 -2.98
CA ALA A 195 3.77 -18.99 -1.93
C ALA A 195 5.28 -19.13 -2.13
N SER A 196 5.96 -18.01 -2.25
CA SER A 196 7.43 -17.97 -2.26
C SER A 196 7.98 -17.91 -0.84
N GLN A 197 7.21 -17.36 0.09
CA GLN A 197 7.58 -17.22 1.50
C GLN A 197 6.43 -17.56 2.46
N THR A 198 6.73 -17.50 3.74
CA THR A 198 5.73 -17.60 4.81
C THR A 198 5.11 -16.24 5.07
N PRO A 199 3.81 -16.14 5.33
CA PRO A 199 3.19 -14.89 5.76
C PRO A 199 3.93 -14.26 6.95
N PHE A 200 4.17 -12.95 6.90
CA PHE A 200 4.93 -12.24 7.94
C PHE A 200 4.23 -12.21 9.31
N SER A 201 2.92 -12.48 9.35
CA SER A 201 2.11 -12.47 10.56
C SER A 201 0.88 -13.36 10.40
N ALA A 202 0.37 -13.88 11.52
CA ALA A 202 -0.86 -14.66 11.55
C ALA A 202 -2.13 -13.81 11.23
N THR A 203 -2.02 -12.50 11.18
CA THR A 203 -3.10 -11.55 10.88
C THR A 203 -2.67 -10.50 9.86
N GLY A 204 -1.52 -10.71 9.21
CA GLY A 204 -1.01 -9.85 8.16
C GLY A 204 -1.74 -10.06 6.84
N VAL A 205 -2.14 -8.97 6.18
CA VAL A 205 -2.84 -9.00 4.89
C VAL A 205 -2.21 -8.03 3.90
N GLN A 206 -2.41 -8.31 2.62
CA GLN A 206 -2.00 -7.43 1.53
C GLN A 206 -2.89 -6.19 1.42
N THR A 207 -2.38 -5.15 0.78
CA THR A 207 -3.17 -4.10 0.16
C THR A 207 -3.30 -4.39 -1.36
N ALA A 208 -4.38 -3.99 -2.04
CA ALA A 208 -5.53 -3.25 -1.57
C ALA A 208 -6.49 -4.16 -0.79
N LEU A 209 -6.82 -3.75 0.43
CA LEU A 209 -7.75 -4.51 1.27
C LEU A 209 -9.16 -3.97 1.09
N MET A 210 -10.09 -4.82 0.67
CA MET A 210 -11.50 -4.49 0.52
C MET A 210 -12.32 -5.00 1.71
N MET A 211 -13.18 -4.14 2.26
CA MET A 211 -14.07 -4.47 3.37
C MET A 211 -15.48 -3.98 3.12
N LYS A 212 -16.44 -4.62 3.82
CA LYS A 212 -17.81 -4.17 3.93
C LYS A 212 -18.22 -4.13 5.40
N SER A 213 -18.66 -2.97 5.87
CA SER A 213 -19.18 -2.80 7.22
C SER A 213 -20.63 -3.32 7.34
N ASP A 214 -21.06 -3.62 8.55
CA ASP A 214 -22.42 -4.13 8.80
C ASP A 214 -23.50 -3.06 8.52
N ASP A 215 -23.15 -1.78 8.58
CA ASP A 215 -24.03 -0.65 8.24
C ASP A 215 -23.96 -0.26 6.74
N GLY A 216 -23.34 -1.09 5.92
CA GLY A 216 -23.42 -1.07 4.46
C GLY A 216 -22.37 -0.22 3.74
N LEU A 217 -21.33 0.25 4.43
CA LEU A 217 -20.24 0.94 3.77
C LEU A 217 -19.22 -0.05 3.17
N TYR A 218 -18.76 0.23 1.98
CA TYR A 218 -17.61 -0.41 1.36
C TYR A 218 -16.38 0.45 1.61
N ILE A 219 -15.28 -0.17 2.05
CA ILE A 219 -14.04 0.52 2.47
C ILE A 219 -12.87 -0.19 1.81
N ASN A 220 -11.99 0.58 1.18
CA ASN A 220 -10.75 0.07 0.61
C ASN A 220 -9.56 0.79 1.26
N LEU A 221 -8.58 0.02 1.74
CA LEU A 221 -7.31 0.52 2.25
C LEU A 221 -6.21 0.18 1.28
N HIS A 222 -5.45 1.19 0.84
CA HIS A 222 -4.35 1.03 -0.11
C HIS A 222 -3.34 2.17 0.01
N GLU A 223 -2.45 2.26 -0.95
CA GLU A 223 -1.43 3.31 -1.08
C GLU A 223 -1.35 3.85 -2.51
N ALA A 224 -0.73 5.02 -2.68
CA ALA A 224 -0.47 5.63 -3.97
C ALA A 224 0.88 6.33 -3.97
N ALA A 225 1.45 6.55 -5.17
CA ALA A 225 2.76 7.16 -5.36
C ALA A 225 3.87 6.48 -4.55
N LEU A 226 3.97 5.17 -4.67
CA LEU A 226 5.04 4.37 -4.05
C LEU A 226 6.37 4.63 -4.79
N ILE A 227 7.10 5.65 -4.33
CA ILE A 227 8.36 6.09 -4.93
C ILE A 227 9.42 6.18 -3.83
N ASN A 228 10.54 5.46 -4.00
CA ASN A 228 11.67 5.44 -3.06
C ASN A 228 11.27 5.14 -1.61
N TYR A 229 10.36 4.20 -1.42
CA TYR A 229 9.82 3.82 -0.12
C TYR A 229 9.35 2.37 -0.14
N SER A 230 9.27 1.71 1.00
CA SER A 230 8.76 0.34 1.10
C SER A 230 7.25 0.27 0.88
N CYS A 231 6.78 -0.78 0.23
CA CYS A 231 5.35 -0.99 0.06
C CYS A 231 4.68 -1.36 1.39
N MET A 232 3.41 -1.00 1.49
CA MET A 232 2.60 -1.20 2.69
C MET A 232 1.81 -2.49 2.62
N HIS A 233 1.99 -3.33 3.62
CA HIS A 233 1.03 -4.34 4.05
C HIS A 233 0.29 -3.84 5.28
N LEU A 234 -0.66 -4.61 5.77
CA LEU A 234 -1.44 -4.30 6.96
C LEU A 234 -1.36 -5.46 7.95
N ASN A 235 -1.10 -5.15 9.22
CA ASN A 235 -1.18 -6.12 10.30
C ASN A 235 -2.39 -5.80 11.18
N LEU A 236 -3.22 -6.80 11.48
CA LEU A 236 -4.47 -6.62 12.21
C LEU A 236 -4.32 -6.99 13.69
N ASP A 237 -4.64 -6.05 14.57
CA ASP A 237 -5.09 -6.38 15.92
C ASP A 237 -6.54 -6.92 15.81
N ASP A 238 -6.68 -8.22 15.81
CA ASP A 238 -7.95 -8.93 15.61
C ASP A 238 -8.88 -8.88 16.84
N LYS A 239 -8.44 -8.30 17.95
CA LYS A 239 -9.26 -8.06 19.15
C LYS A 239 -9.94 -6.69 19.10
N ASN A 240 -9.21 -5.68 18.66
CA ASN A 240 -9.67 -4.29 18.63
C ASN A 240 -10.09 -3.84 17.23
N PHE A 241 -9.86 -4.67 16.20
CA PHE A 241 -10.09 -4.39 14.77
C PHE A 241 -9.33 -3.15 14.30
N VAL A 242 -8.04 -3.09 14.67
CA VAL A 242 -7.14 -2.02 14.25
C VAL A 242 -6.12 -2.60 13.28
N PHE A 243 -6.14 -2.12 12.03
CA PHE A 243 -5.03 -2.33 11.13
C PHE A 243 -3.93 -1.32 11.41
N GLU A 244 -2.69 -1.77 11.30
CA GLU A 244 -1.51 -0.91 11.32
C GLU A 244 -0.66 -1.23 10.09
N SER A 245 -0.08 -0.21 9.48
CA SER A 245 0.85 -0.39 8.38
C SER A 245 1.98 -1.32 8.78
N TRP A 246 2.41 -2.16 7.86
CA TRP A 246 3.51 -3.11 8.02
C TRP A 246 4.33 -3.08 6.74
N LEU A 247 5.46 -2.41 6.79
CA LEU A 247 6.26 -2.18 5.60
C LEU A 247 7.12 -3.39 5.24
N THR A 248 7.33 -3.60 3.93
CA THR A 248 8.28 -4.60 3.44
C THR A 248 9.70 -4.25 3.88
N PRO A 249 10.42 -5.13 4.56
CA PRO A 249 11.82 -4.89 4.94
C PRO A 249 12.75 -5.11 3.75
N ASP A 250 13.92 -4.49 3.80
CA ASP A 250 15.06 -4.89 2.98
C ASP A 250 15.79 -6.12 3.59
N ALA A 251 16.90 -6.53 2.98
CA ALA A 251 17.66 -7.70 3.41
C ALA A 251 18.23 -7.63 4.84
N ILE A 252 18.31 -6.43 5.44
CA ILE A 252 18.79 -6.22 6.81
C ILE A 252 17.70 -5.77 7.78
N GLY A 253 16.44 -5.76 7.32
CA GLY A 253 15.26 -5.44 8.11
C GLY A 253 14.88 -3.96 8.17
N ASP A 254 15.50 -3.10 7.37
CA ASP A 254 15.16 -1.68 7.30
C ASP A 254 14.01 -1.43 6.34
N LYS A 255 13.18 -0.41 6.64
CA LYS A 255 11.93 -0.15 5.92
C LYS A 255 11.97 1.12 5.04
N GLY A 256 13.00 1.94 5.18
CA GLY A 256 13.14 3.14 4.36
C GLY A 256 14.34 3.98 4.74
N TYR A 257 15.02 4.50 3.72
CA TYR A 257 16.19 5.36 3.85
C TYR A 257 15.81 6.76 3.38
N MET A 258 15.61 7.67 4.32
CA MET A 258 15.06 8.99 4.03
C MET A 258 16.12 10.07 4.14
N GLN A 259 16.11 10.97 3.17
CA GLN A 259 16.92 12.19 3.18
C GLN A 259 15.99 13.40 3.00
N THR A 260 16.06 14.36 3.90
CA THR A 260 15.19 15.55 3.83
C THR A 260 15.70 16.57 2.80
N PRO A 261 14.83 17.26 2.03
CA PRO A 261 13.38 17.10 2.06
C PRO A 261 12.90 15.85 1.33
N SER A 262 11.88 15.20 1.88
CA SER A 262 11.29 13.99 1.27
C SER A 262 9.84 13.78 1.74
N THR A 263 9.16 12.82 1.10
CA THR A 263 7.80 12.44 1.45
C THR A 263 7.65 10.92 1.47
N SER A 264 6.74 10.41 2.28
CA SER A 264 6.26 9.03 2.15
C SER A 264 5.30 8.90 0.96
N PRO A 265 4.96 7.68 0.52
CA PRO A 265 3.76 7.44 -0.29
C PRO A 265 2.50 7.92 0.41
N TRP A 266 1.41 8.04 -0.35
CA TRP A 266 0.09 8.30 0.21
C TRP A 266 -0.52 7.00 0.74
N ARG A 267 -1.13 7.07 1.91
CA ARG A 267 -2.02 6.05 2.45
C ARG A 267 -3.44 6.43 2.10
N THR A 268 -4.23 5.50 1.55
CA THR A 268 -5.56 5.81 1.03
C THR A 268 -6.65 5.05 1.76
N VAL A 269 -7.77 5.73 1.97
CA VAL A 269 -9.04 5.16 2.45
C VAL A 269 -10.12 5.57 1.46
N ILE A 270 -10.57 4.66 0.61
CA ILE A 270 -11.69 4.90 -0.29
C ILE A 270 -12.95 4.35 0.37
N VAL A 271 -14.05 5.09 0.36
CA VAL A 271 -15.30 4.69 1.00
C VAL A 271 -16.52 5.14 0.23
N SER A 272 -17.50 4.22 0.10
CA SER A 272 -18.82 4.49 -0.47
C SER A 272 -19.87 3.56 0.12
N ASP A 273 -21.14 3.89 -0.06
CA ASP A 273 -22.29 3.01 0.15
C ASP A 273 -22.62 2.16 -1.10
N ASP A 274 -21.86 2.31 -2.18
CA ASP A 274 -21.93 1.49 -3.40
C ASP A 274 -20.54 0.90 -3.74
N ALA A 275 -20.47 -0.43 -3.90
CA ALA A 275 -19.22 -1.11 -4.24
C ALA A 275 -18.63 -0.68 -5.59
N ARG A 276 -19.47 -0.23 -6.53
CA ARG A 276 -19.06 0.21 -7.87
C ARG A 276 -18.22 1.49 -7.80
N ASP A 277 -18.49 2.36 -6.82
CA ASP A 277 -17.74 3.60 -6.62
C ASP A 277 -16.30 3.32 -6.20
N ILE A 278 -16.06 2.26 -5.43
CA ILE A 278 -14.70 1.84 -5.06
C ILE A 278 -13.89 1.50 -6.32
N LEU A 279 -14.51 0.75 -7.23
CA LEU A 279 -13.86 0.34 -8.49
C LEU A 279 -13.65 1.53 -9.45
N ALA A 280 -14.60 2.49 -9.43
CA ALA A 280 -14.57 3.68 -10.28
C ALA A 280 -13.64 4.78 -9.75
N SER A 281 -13.20 4.70 -8.49
CA SER A 281 -12.37 5.73 -7.86
C SER A 281 -11.08 6.01 -8.64
N LYS A 282 -10.73 7.29 -8.74
CA LYS A 282 -9.49 7.75 -9.40
C LYS A 282 -8.51 8.38 -8.40
N ILE A 283 -8.73 8.19 -7.10
CA ILE A 283 -7.87 8.76 -6.03
C ILE A 283 -6.42 8.34 -6.22
N THR A 284 -6.17 7.05 -6.52
CA THR A 284 -4.81 6.54 -6.72
C THR A 284 -4.09 7.28 -7.86
N TYR A 285 -4.78 7.58 -8.95
CA TYR A 285 -4.19 8.38 -10.04
C TYR A 285 -3.96 9.84 -9.62
N ASN A 286 -4.94 10.45 -8.95
CA ASN A 286 -4.90 11.85 -8.55
C ASN A 286 -3.87 12.17 -7.45
N LEU A 287 -3.41 11.16 -6.73
CA LEU A 287 -2.36 11.29 -5.71
C LEU A 287 -0.94 11.10 -6.26
N ASN A 288 -0.81 10.66 -7.52
CA ASN A 288 0.48 10.62 -8.20
C ASN A 288 0.84 11.97 -8.82
N GLU A 289 2.13 12.24 -8.92
CA GLU A 289 2.62 13.43 -9.61
C GLU A 289 2.34 13.34 -11.12
N PRO A 290 2.21 14.46 -11.81
CA PRO A 290 2.07 14.47 -13.26
C PRO A 290 3.22 13.75 -13.97
N SER A 291 2.93 13.13 -15.12
CA SER A 291 3.95 12.47 -15.93
C SER A 291 5.10 13.41 -16.29
N LYS A 292 6.33 12.92 -16.15
CA LYS A 292 7.53 13.60 -16.63
C LYS A 292 7.84 13.31 -18.10
N ILE A 293 7.18 12.31 -18.69
CA ILE A 293 7.32 11.95 -20.09
C ILE A 293 6.43 12.90 -20.91
N LYS A 294 7.05 13.77 -21.71
CA LYS A 294 6.34 14.78 -22.50
C LYS A 294 5.75 14.24 -23.80
N GLU A 295 6.50 13.36 -24.47
CA GLU A 295 6.09 12.73 -25.73
C GLU A 295 5.60 11.30 -25.44
N THR A 296 4.32 11.07 -25.64
CA THR A 296 3.64 9.80 -25.29
C THR A 296 2.98 9.12 -26.50
N SER A 297 3.14 9.66 -27.72
CA SER A 297 2.49 9.09 -28.93
C SER A 297 2.95 7.67 -29.27
N TRP A 298 4.11 7.27 -28.78
CA TRP A 298 4.65 5.92 -28.93
C TRP A 298 4.01 4.89 -27.97
N ILE A 299 3.33 5.32 -26.90
CA ILE A 299 2.65 4.43 -25.96
C ILE A 299 1.33 3.99 -26.61
N LYS A 300 1.26 2.73 -26.98
CA LYS A 300 0.06 2.11 -27.58
C LYS A 300 -0.31 0.85 -26.82
N PRO A 301 -1.59 0.64 -26.52
CA PRO A 301 -2.06 -0.65 -26.01
C PRO A 301 -1.78 -1.73 -27.04
N VAL A 302 -1.32 -2.90 -26.59
CA VAL A 302 -1.06 -4.05 -27.45
C VAL A 302 -1.80 -5.28 -26.94
N LYS A 303 -2.12 -6.19 -27.82
CA LYS A 303 -2.64 -7.52 -27.53
C LYS A 303 -1.52 -8.52 -27.76
N TYR A 304 -1.25 -9.37 -26.81
CA TYR A 304 -0.25 -10.41 -26.97
C TYR A 304 -0.74 -11.77 -26.46
N VAL A 305 -0.14 -12.84 -26.94
CA VAL A 305 -0.36 -14.21 -26.50
C VAL A 305 0.77 -14.59 -25.56
N GLY A 306 0.44 -15.15 -24.39
CA GLY A 306 1.42 -15.62 -23.40
C GLY A 306 1.49 -17.16 -23.37
N VAL A 307 2.70 -17.70 -23.24
CA VAL A 307 2.92 -19.15 -23.18
C VAL A 307 2.52 -19.78 -21.84
N TRP A 308 2.33 -18.98 -20.80
CA TRP A 308 1.96 -19.40 -19.45
C TRP A 308 0.74 -20.30 -19.37
N TRP A 309 -0.23 -20.15 -20.28
CA TRP A 309 -1.44 -20.95 -20.29
C TRP A 309 -1.20 -22.46 -20.42
N GLU A 310 -0.13 -22.87 -21.09
CA GLU A 310 0.21 -24.29 -21.17
C GLU A 310 0.55 -24.90 -19.82
N MET A 311 1.23 -24.13 -18.94
CA MET A 311 1.55 -24.55 -17.58
C MET A 311 0.29 -24.57 -16.70
N ILE A 312 -0.52 -23.49 -16.72
CA ILE A 312 -1.76 -23.39 -15.94
C ILE A 312 -2.72 -24.52 -16.28
N THR A 313 -2.83 -24.87 -17.56
CA THR A 313 -3.68 -25.99 -18.03
C THR A 313 -3.03 -27.36 -17.86
N GLY A 314 -1.80 -27.45 -17.36
CA GLY A 314 -1.06 -28.72 -17.20
C GLY A 314 -0.65 -29.41 -18.51
N LYS A 315 -0.74 -28.70 -19.64
CA LYS A 315 -0.39 -29.23 -20.97
C LYS A 315 1.12 -29.39 -21.12
N SER A 316 1.88 -28.41 -20.69
CA SER A 316 3.34 -28.44 -20.64
C SER A 316 3.85 -27.71 -19.40
N ASN A 317 5.12 -27.84 -19.13
CA ASN A 317 5.85 -27.02 -18.18
C ASN A 317 7.21 -26.57 -18.74
N TRP A 318 7.96 -25.79 -17.97
CA TRP A 318 9.25 -25.26 -18.42
C TRP A 318 10.40 -26.21 -18.27
N SER A 319 10.33 -27.09 -17.25
CA SER A 319 11.42 -28.04 -17.00
C SER A 319 11.45 -29.13 -18.06
N TYR A 320 12.65 -29.59 -18.37
CA TYR A 320 12.89 -30.73 -19.24
C TYR A 320 12.81 -32.06 -18.49
N THR A 321 13.16 -32.03 -17.22
CA THR A 321 13.35 -33.20 -16.36
C THR A 321 12.89 -32.91 -14.95
N ASN A 322 12.61 -33.96 -14.18
CA ASN A 322 12.42 -33.90 -12.73
C ASN A 322 13.71 -34.19 -11.94
N ASP A 323 14.81 -34.50 -12.64
CA ASP A 323 16.08 -34.87 -12.00
C ASP A 323 16.79 -33.65 -11.37
N PHE A 324 16.44 -32.46 -11.81
CA PHE A 324 16.96 -31.17 -11.27
C PHE A 324 15.82 -30.31 -10.72
N PRO A 325 15.89 -29.91 -9.45
CA PRO A 325 14.89 -29.00 -8.87
C PRO A 325 14.96 -27.58 -9.47
N ALA A 326 16.14 -27.16 -9.90
CA ALA A 326 16.41 -25.92 -10.62
C ALA A 326 17.58 -26.11 -11.59
N VAL A 327 17.62 -25.29 -12.64
CA VAL A 327 18.73 -25.30 -13.60
C VAL A 327 19.86 -24.40 -13.08
N GLN A 328 21.04 -25.00 -12.91
CA GLN A 328 22.26 -24.25 -12.58
C GLN A 328 23.20 -24.27 -13.79
N LEU A 329 23.43 -23.10 -14.36
CA LEU A 329 24.25 -22.96 -15.55
C LEU A 329 25.71 -23.42 -15.31
N GLY A 330 26.16 -24.36 -16.16
CA GLY A 330 27.49 -24.94 -16.05
C GLY A 330 27.64 -26.05 -14.99
N VAL A 331 26.54 -26.38 -14.27
CA VAL A 331 26.50 -27.44 -13.26
C VAL A 331 25.51 -28.54 -13.68
N SER A 332 24.29 -28.15 -14.08
CA SER A 332 23.27 -29.14 -14.52
C SER A 332 23.67 -29.79 -15.83
N ASP A 333 23.84 -31.10 -15.82
CA ASP A 333 24.24 -31.90 -16.99
C ASP A 333 23.00 -32.57 -17.62
N PHE A 334 22.39 -31.87 -18.57
CA PHE A 334 21.20 -32.34 -19.27
C PHE A 334 21.42 -33.64 -20.07
N SER A 335 22.68 -33.99 -20.42
CA SER A 335 22.97 -35.23 -21.13
C SER A 335 22.66 -36.51 -20.30
N LYS A 336 22.57 -36.32 -18.97
CA LYS A 336 22.25 -37.39 -18.00
C LYS A 336 20.82 -37.32 -17.48
N ALA A 337 20.06 -36.30 -17.88
CA ALA A 337 18.71 -36.10 -17.40
C ALA A 337 17.69 -36.97 -18.15
N THR A 338 16.67 -37.44 -17.44
CA THR A 338 15.56 -38.17 -18.03
C THR A 338 14.43 -37.19 -18.42
N PRO A 339 14.10 -37.08 -19.73
CA PRO A 339 12.99 -36.20 -20.15
C PRO A 339 11.66 -36.70 -19.57
N HIS A 340 10.87 -35.81 -18.98
CA HIS A 340 9.54 -36.17 -18.48
C HIS A 340 8.42 -36.04 -19.54
N GLY A 341 8.74 -35.58 -20.76
CA GLY A 341 7.82 -35.50 -21.89
C GLY A 341 6.80 -34.37 -21.88
N LYS A 342 6.91 -33.41 -20.95
CA LYS A 342 6.04 -32.22 -20.86
C LYS A 342 6.77 -30.89 -21.09
N HIS A 343 7.99 -30.97 -21.59
CA HIS A 343 8.78 -29.76 -21.85
C HIS A 343 8.17 -28.92 -22.97
N GLY A 344 7.76 -27.68 -22.64
CA GLY A 344 7.14 -26.75 -23.58
C GLY A 344 8.07 -25.66 -24.12
N ALA A 345 9.21 -25.45 -23.46
CA ALA A 345 10.17 -24.39 -23.80
C ALA A 345 11.04 -24.78 -24.99
N THR A 346 10.44 -24.86 -26.17
CA THR A 346 11.12 -25.24 -27.41
C THR A 346 10.88 -24.21 -28.52
N THR A 347 11.84 -24.04 -29.40
CA THR A 347 11.74 -23.19 -30.59
C THR A 347 10.50 -23.49 -31.43
N ALA A 348 10.20 -24.78 -31.65
CA ALA A 348 9.03 -25.20 -32.40
C ALA A 348 7.72 -24.71 -31.76
N ASN A 349 7.62 -24.81 -30.42
CA ASN A 349 6.43 -24.35 -29.70
C ASN A 349 6.29 -22.82 -29.72
N VAL A 350 7.40 -22.10 -29.56
CA VAL A 350 7.38 -20.61 -29.66
C VAL A 350 6.95 -20.17 -31.07
N LYS A 351 7.49 -20.80 -32.11
CA LYS A 351 7.06 -20.51 -33.50
C LYS A 351 5.57 -20.72 -33.70
N ARG A 352 5.00 -21.79 -33.13
CA ARG A 352 3.55 -22.03 -33.17
C ARG A 352 2.74 -20.91 -32.51
N TYR A 353 3.22 -20.34 -31.41
CA TYR A 353 2.59 -19.17 -30.78
C TYR A 353 2.71 -17.92 -31.64
N ILE A 354 3.85 -17.71 -32.31
CA ILE A 354 4.07 -16.59 -33.24
C ILE A 354 3.12 -16.71 -34.43
N ASP A 355 3.01 -17.90 -35.04
CA ASP A 355 2.09 -18.14 -36.16
C ASP A 355 0.64 -17.89 -35.75
N PHE A 356 0.24 -18.38 -34.58
CA PHE A 356 -1.09 -18.12 -34.03
C PHE A 356 -1.35 -16.63 -33.81
N ALA A 357 -0.39 -15.91 -33.22
CA ALA A 357 -0.50 -14.48 -32.99
C ALA A 357 -0.67 -13.71 -34.29
N ALA A 358 0.12 -14.05 -35.32
CA ALA A 358 0.05 -13.41 -36.64
C ALA A 358 -1.28 -13.69 -37.32
N GLU A 359 -1.77 -14.95 -37.28
CA GLU A 359 -3.03 -15.35 -37.91
C GLU A 359 -4.25 -14.66 -37.27
N HIS A 360 -4.21 -14.44 -35.94
CA HIS A 360 -5.34 -13.92 -35.18
C HIS A 360 -5.23 -12.42 -34.79
N GLY A 361 -4.26 -11.70 -35.38
CA GLY A 361 -4.14 -10.25 -35.23
C GLY A 361 -3.70 -9.81 -33.84
N PHE A 362 -2.85 -10.58 -33.19
CA PHE A 362 -2.14 -10.17 -31.99
C PHE A 362 -0.86 -9.41 -32.37
N ASP A 363 -0.46 -8.46 -31.52
CA ASP A 363 0.70 -7.61 -31.77
C ASP A 363 2.03 -8.28 -31.37
N GLY A 364 1.98 -9.32 -30.52
CA GLY A 364 3.17 -9.98 -30.03
C GLY A 364 2.92 -11.30 -29.32
N VAL A 365 4.01 -11.93 -28.92
CA VAL A 365 4.05 -13.13 -28.09
C VAL A 365 4.95 -12.87 -26.88
N LEU A 366 4.44 -13.13 -25.69
CA LEU A 366 5.22 -13.09 -24.46
C LEU A 366 5.69 -14.50 -24.12
N VAL A 367 7.00 -14.70 -24.16
CA VAL A 367 7.69 -15.90 -23.70
C VAL A 367 8.36 -15.54 -22.38
N GLU A 368 7.77 -15.97 -21.28
CA GLU A 368 8.22 -15.67 -19.93
C GLU A 368 8.57 -16.95 -19.19
N GLY A 369 9.68 -16.95 -18.43
CA GLY A 369 10.14 -18.05 -17.63
C GLY A 369 10.75 -19.22 -18.42
N TRP A 370 10.80 -19.17 -19.75
CA TRP A 370 11.36 -20.22 -20.62
C TRP A 370 12.85 -20.04 -20.94
N ASN A 371 13.46 -19.05 -20.36
CA ASN A 371 14.89 -18.79 -20.52
C ASN A 371 15.70 -19.61 -19.49
N VAL A 372 16.71 -20.30 -19.95
CA VAL A 372 17.59 -21.11 -19.13
C VAL A 372 18.27 -20.28 -18.04
N GLY A 373 18.22 -20.77 -16.79
CA GLY A 373 18.91 -20.18 -15.64
C GLY A 373 18.28 -18.91 -15.09
N TRP A 374 17.03 -18.64 -15.42
CA TRP A 374 16.34 -17.48 -14.86
C TRP A 374 16.17 -17.54 -13.32
N GLU A 375 16.14 -18.74 -12.74
CA GLU A 375 16.09 -18.97 -11.30
C GLU A 375 17.42 -18.67 -10.60
N ASP A 376 18.55 -18.71 -11.35
CA ASP A 376 19.90 -18.48 -10.83
C ASP A 376 20.71 -17.60 -11.79
N TRP A 377 20.15 -16.46 -12.14
CA TRP A 377 20.78 -15.55 -13.12
C TRP A 377 21.77 -14.55 -12.51
N PHE A 378 21.79 -14.39 -11.18
CA PHE A 378 22.73 -13.56 -10.47
C PHE A 378 24.18 -14.09 -10.66
N GLY A 379 25.06 -13.25 -11.13
CA GLY A 379 26.44 -13.62 -11.41
C GLY A 379 26.65 -14.40 -12.71
N GLN A 380 25.59 -14.68 -13.46
CA GLN A 380 25.66 -15.35 -14.75
C GLN A 380 25.77 -14.28 -15.86
N SER A 381 26.97 -14.06 -16.37
CA SER A 381 27.25 -13.08 -17.44
C SER A 381 27.79 -13.76 -18.71
N LYS A 382 27.33 -14.96 -18.99
CA LYS A 382 27.79 -15.70 -20.19
C LYS A 382 26.87 -15.40 -21.37
N ASP A 383 27.46 -15.35 -22.55
CA ASP A 383 26.71 -15.38 -23.80
C ASP A 383 25.98 -16.70 -23.92
N TYR A 384 24.71 -16.65 -24.24
CA TYR A 384 23.87 -17.83 -24.47
C TYR A 384 23.77 -18.09 -25.97
N VAL A 385 23.90 -19.36 -26.34
CA VAL A 385 23.51 -19.81 -27.67
C VAL A 385 22.05 -20.25 -27.55
N PHE A 386 21.19 -19.54 -28.22
CA PHE A 386 19.76 -19.89 -28.30
C PHE A 386 19.58 -20.90 -29.45
N ASP A 387 18.73 -21.89 -29.20
CA ASP A 387 18.30 -22.82 -30.24
C ASP A 387 17.41 -22.11 -31.29
#